data_d37f81546a5c6b91ba1e2608b73dfc55
#
_entry.id   d37f81546a5c6b91ba1e2608b73dfc55
#
_cell.length_a   1.000
_cell.length_b   1.000
_cell.length_c   1.000
_cell.angle_alpha   90.00
_cell.angle_beta   90.00
_cell.angle_gamma   90.00
#
_symmetry.space_group_name_H-M   'P 1'
#
loop_
_entity.id
_entity.type
_entity.pdbx_description
1 polymer ?
#
loop_
_entity_poly.entity_id
_entity_poly.type
_entity_poly.pdbx_seq_one_letter_code
_entity_poly.pdbx_strand_id
1 'polypeptide(L)'
;MRLTYILWVLTLLVHLLKVPHHSGRSSLLVIGEIMKKRVVVLGGGTAGTMVVNKLHKKLNLDEWSITIVDQNNTHLYQPGLLLLPFGVYTADELVKQREHFFPAGITYIQAEIQEVDPLRNKVHLANGETLEYDQLVIATGTSPRPDQTLGMDDPAIWRKSVFDFYTLAGSEALKSALDTFNGGRVVVHISEMPIKCPVAPLEFAFLADAYFTERKIRNKVEITYVTPLEGAFTKPVCSKQLGWMLTERNIKLEPDFVIEHIDPAKKVMVSMDEREIPFDLLVTVPVNMGADFIARSGLGDDLNYVPVSKETFLSKKYSNIFALGDASDIPASKAGSVAHFAIDLFAQNFIEHIENRPMTHNFDGHANCFIESGNGKGLLIDFNYKVEPLTGMFPLPRVGPFSLLKESRINHLGKLAFRWIYWNLLITGRWIPIPALMSMAGKNQVPQRKEVEANASY
;
A
#
# COMPACT_ATOMS: atom_id res chain seq x y z
N MET A 1 -8.01 66.15 4.40
CA MET A 1 -6.80 66.88 4.01
C MET A 1 -5.53 66.05 4.28
N ARG A 2 -5.40 64.84 3.67
CA ARG A 2 -4.16 64.03 3.75
C ARG A 2 -3.97 63.08 2.53
N LEU A 3 -4.72 63.27 1.45
CA LEU A 3 -4.56 62.45 0.25
C LEU A 3 -3.97 63.19 -0.97
N THR A 4 -3.72 64.49 -0.86
CA THR A 4 -3.25 65.34 -1.98
C THR A 4 -1.74 65.53 -1.99
N TYR A 5 -0.99 65.12 -0.96
CA TYR A 5 0.46 65.29 -0.90
C TYR A 5 1.27 64.12 -1.49
N ILE A 6 0.68 62.96 -1.64
CA ILE A 6 1.37 61.78 -2.17
C ILE A 6 1.42 61.75 -3.72
N LEU A 7 0.47 62.37 -4.39
CA LEU A 7 0.47 62.49 -5.87
C LEU A 7 1.45 63.53 -6.42
N TRP A 8 1.89 64.50 -5.64
CA TRP A 8 2.84 65.52 -6.10
C TRP A 8 4.30 65.08 -6.07
N VAL A 9 4.68 64.17 -5.22
CA VAL A 9 6.05 63.67 -5.13
C VAL A 9 6.37 62.65 -6.24
N LEU A 10 5.38 61.94 -6.78
CA LEU A 10 5.56 60.98 -7.88
C LEU A 10 5.64 61.67 -9.28
N THR A 11 5.16 62.92 -9.45
CA THR A 11 5.21 63.61 -10.71
C THR A 11 6.51 64.42 -10.91
N LEU A 12 7.28 64.67 -9.85
CA LEU A 12 8.55 65.41 -9.97
C LEU A 12 9.76 64.51 -10.24
N LEU A 13 9.66 63.19 -10.05
CA LEU A 13 10.74 62.24 -10.31
C LEU A 13 10.81 61.72 -11.75
N VAL A 14 9.81 62.04 -12.61
CA VAL A 14 9.76 61.62 -14.02
C VAL A 14 10.41 62.65 -14.98
N HIS A 15 10.79 63.85 -14.52
CA HIS A 15 11.26 64.94 -15.40
C HIS A 15 12.76 65.25 -15.29
N LEU A 16 13.57 64.47 -14.58
CA LEU A 16 15.01 64.78 -14.40
C LEU A 16 15.98 63.70 -14.89
N LEU A 17 15.57 62.81 -15.77
CA LEU A 17 16.52 61.88 -16.43
C LEU A 17 16.37 61.94 -17.96
N LYS A 18 16.74 63.06 -18.56
CA LYS A 18 17.20 63.12 -19.95
C LYS A 18 18.70 62.87 -19.95
N VAL A 19 19.14 61.66 -20.30
CA VAL A 19 20.52 61.34 -20.64
C VAL A 19 20.58 61.03 -22.13
N PRO A 20 21.62 61.48 -22.85
CA PRO A 20 21.68 61.47 -24.33
C PRO A 20 21.95 60.05 -24.86
N HIS A 21 21.39 59.79 -26.06
CA HIS A 21 21.68 58.64 -26.88
C HIS A 21 23.18 58.52 -27.17
N HIS A 22 23.79 57.47 -26.62
CA HIS A 22 25.00 56.87 -27.22
C HIS A 22 24.65 55.45 -27.68
N SER A 23 24.85 55.25 -28.99
CA SER A 23 24.80 53.95 -29.63
C SER A 23 25.86 53.01 -29.04
N GLY A 24 25.40 52.10 -28.20
CA GLY A 24 26.22 51.04 -27.61
C GLY A 24 25.40 49.78 -27.48
N ARG A 25 25.82 48.68 -28.10
CA ARG A 25 25.22 47.35 -28.16
C ARG A 25 24.48 46.99 -26.87
N SER A 26 23.17 46.82 -26.95
CA SER A 26 22.41 46.08 -25.95
C SER A 26 22.86 44.64 -25.93
N SER A 27 23.74 44.29 -25.01
CA SER A 27 23.88 42.92 -24.57
C SER A 27 22.58 42.55 -23.87
N LEU A 28 21.66 41.91 -24.59
CA LEU A 28 20.57 41.13 -24.00
C LEU A 28 21.24 40.09 -23.06
N LEU A 29 21.24 40.39 -21.78
CA LEU A 29 21.37 39.35 -20.75
C LEU A 29 20.14 38.45 -20.95
N VAL A 30 20.31 37.38 -21.75
CA VAL A 30 19.46 36.24 -21.70
C VAL A 30 19.74 35.66 -20.31
N ILE A 31 18.89 36.00 -19.33
CA ILE A 31 18.79 35.28 -18.09
C ILE A 31 18.28 33.91 -18.55
N GLY A 32 19.22 32.96 -18.75
CA GLY A 32 18.86 31.58 -19.04
C GLY A 32 17.95 31.12 -17.90
N GLU A 33 16.71 30.79 -18.22
CA GLU A 33 15.85 30.08 -17.28
C GLU A 33 16.66 28.86 -16.79
N ILE A 34 17.00 28.87 -15.50
CA ILE A 34 17.64 27.72 -14.87
C ILE A 34 16.61 26.58 -14.97
N MET A 35 16.89 25.63 -15.85
CA MET A 35 16.01 24.47 -16.00
C MET A 35 15.95 23.73 -14.66
N LYS A 36 14.75 23.63 -14.08
CA LYS A 36 14.53 22.90 -12.82
C LYS A 36 14.86 21.42 -13.01
N LYS A 37 15.48 20.82 -12.01
CA LYS A 37 15.58 19.37 -11.91
C LYS A 37 14.20 18.75 -11.74
N ARG A 38 14.02 17.53 -12.23
CA ARG A 38 12.69 16.90 -12.36
C ARG A 38 12.60 15.65 -11.54
N VAL A 39 11.64 15.63 -10.61
CA VAL A 39 11.19 14.41 -9.95
C VAL A 39 9.91 13.94 -10.62
N VAL A 40 9.92 12.73 -11.16
CA VAL A 40 8.72 12.08 -11.70
C VAL A 40 8.31 10.96 -10.77
N VAL A 41 7.03 10.95 -10.35
CA VAL A 41 6.42 9.93 -9.50
C VAL A 41 5.39 9.16 -10.33
N LEU A 42 5.58 7.86 -10.46
CA LEU A 42 4.68 6.96 -11.18
C LEU A 42 3.73 6.28 -10.20
N GLY A 43 2.43 6.52 -10.37
CA GLY A 43 1.37 6.02 -9.49
C GLY A 43 0.97 7.03 -8.41
N GLY A 44 -0.29 7.46 -8.44
CA GLY A 44 -0.92 8.38 -7.48
C GLY A 44 -1.76 7.65 -6.42
N GLY A 45 -1.44 6.39 -6.10
CA GLY A 45 -2.03 5.64 -5.01
C GLY A 45 -1.53 6.12 -3.64
N THR A 46 -1.70 5.27 -2.61
CA THR A 46 -1.30 5.60 -1.23
C THR A 46 0.15 6.07 -1.14
N ALA A 47 1.09 5.30 -1.68
CA ALA A 47 2.51 5.62 -1.60
C ALA A 47 2.87 6.88 -2.39
N GLY A 48 2.47 6.97 -3.67
CA GLY A 48 2.84 8.10 -4.52
C GLY A 48 2.25 9.43 -4.04
N THR A 49 1.01 9.43 -3.55
CA THR A 49 0.40 10.62 -2.96
C THR A 49 1.16 11.09 -1.72
N MET A 50 1.58 10.17 -0.85
CA MET A 50 2.41 10.51 0.32
C MET A 50 3.79 11.03 -0.10
N VAL A 51 4.44 10.39 -1.09
CA VAL A 51 5.75 10.82 -1.63
C VAL A 51 5.68 12.26 -2.09
N VAL A 52 4.70 12.59 -2.96
CA VAL A 52 4.54 13.94 -3.48
C VAL A 52 4.35 14.95 -2.35
N ASN A 53 3.48 14.65 -1.38
CA ASN A 53 3.22 15.54 -0.24
C ASN A 53 4.45 15.72 0.67
N LYS A 54 5.28 14.69 0.85
CA LYS A 54 6.50 14.76 1.68
C LYS A 54 7.63 15.49 0.95
N LEU A 55 7.85 15.18 -0.34
CA LEU A 55 8.90 15.83 -1.13
C LEU A 55 8.59 17.30 -1.39
N HIS A 56 7.32 17.65 -1.66
CA HIS A 56 6.89 19.05 -1.79
C HIS A 56 7.27 19.93 -0.59
N LYS A 57 7.24 19.37 0.62
CA LYS A 57 7.62 20.09 1.87
C LYS A 57 9.14 20.19 2.08
N LYS A 58 9.94 19.39 1.39
CA LYS A 58 11.38 19.26 1.60
C LYS A 58 12.23 19.83 0.46
N LEU A 59 11.71 19.78 -0.77
CA LEU A 59 12.41 20.28 -1.95
C LEU A 59 12.27 21.80 -2.10
N ASN A 60 13.33 22.44 -2.58
CA ASN A 60 13.26 23.81 -3.07
C ASN A 60 12.57 23.81 -4.46
N LEU A 61 11.32 24.28 -4.52
CA LEU A 61 10.52 24.27 -5.75
C LEU A 61 10.99 25.30 -6.79
N ASP A 62 11.92 26.18 -6.46
CA ASP A 62 12.56 27.05 -7.45
C ASP A 62 13.61 26.27 -8.26
N GLU A 63 14.19 25.21 -7.67
CA GLU A 63 15.21 24.35 -8.29
C GLU A 63 14.65 23.01 -8.79
N TRP A 64 13.53 22.54 -8.21
CA TRP A 64 12.94 21.24 -8.51
C TRP A 64 11.49 21.37 -8.97
N SER A 65 11.09 20.55 -9.93
CA SER A 65 9.70 20.31 -10.29
C SER A 65 9.29 18.90 -9.90
N ILE A 66 8.04 18.72 -9.48
CA ILE A 66 7.46 17.42 -9.14
C ILE A 66 6.32 17.16 -10.11
N THR A 67 6.40 16.04 -10.83
CA THR A 67 5.32 15.55 -11.70
C THR A 67 4.84 14.20 -11.18
N ILE A 68 3.53 13.99 -11.06
CA ILE A 68 2.94 12.71 -10.73
C ILE A 68 2.05 12.22 -11.87
N VAL A 69 2.17 10.94 -12.22
CA VAL A 69 1.43 10.29 -13.30
C VAL A 69 0.57 9.16 -12.74
N ASP A 70 -0.69 9.11 -13.11
CA ASP A 70 -1.59 7.99 -12.84
C ASP A 70 -2.69 7.91 -13.91
N GLN A 71 -3.12 6.72 -14.25
CA GLN A 71 -4.17 6.51 -15.26
C GLN A 71 -5.57 6.88 -14.76
N ASN A 72 -5.79 6.88 -13.44
CA ASN A 72 -7.08 7.13 -12.81
C ASN A 72 -7.09 8.49 -12.11
N ASN A 73 -8.21 9.20 -12.18
CA ASN A 73 -8.43 10.46 -11.46
C ASN A 73 -8.97 10.26 -10.03
N THR A 74 -9.27 9.02 -9.64
CA THR A 74 -9.82 8.68 -8.34
C THR A 74 -8.81 8.00 -7.44
N HIS A 75 -8.89 8.26 -6.15
CA HIS A 75 -8.11 7.63 -5.10
C HIS A 75 -9.00 6.69 -4.29
N LEU A 76 -8.59 5.44 -4.15
CA LEU A 76 -9.33 4.39 -3.48
C LEU A 76 -8.76 4.12 -2.08
N TYR A 77 -9.61 4.14 -1.06
CA TYR A 77 -9.26 3.65 0.28
C TYR A 77 -9.29 2.12 0.30
N GLN A 78 -8.19 1.50 -0.12
CA GLN A 78 -8.10 0.03 -0.27
C GLN A 78 -8.44 -0.76 1.00
N PRO A 79 -8.06 -0.34 2.24
CA PRO A 79 -8.43 -1.09 3.44
C PRO A 79 -9.95 -1.23 3.66
N GLY A 80 -10.74 -0.36 3.06
CA GLY A 80 -12.21 -0.42 3.13
C GLY A 80 -12.83 -1.49 2.24
N LEU A 81 -12.11 -1.98 1.24
CA LEU A 81 -12.60 -3.01 0.31
C LEU A 81 -12.94 -4.33 1.02
N LEU A 82 -12.17 -4.70 2.04
CA LEU A 82 -12.47 -5.84 2.90
C LEU A 82 -13.80 -5.70 3.65
N LEU A 83 -14.16 -4.48 4.06
CA LEU A 83 -15.32 -4.21 4.92
C LEU A 83 -16.60 -3.92 4.12
N LEU A 84 -16.46 -3.57 2.83
CA LEU A 84 -17.59 -3.29 1.93
C LEU A 84 -18.51 -4.50 1.75
N PRO A 85 -18.02 -5.75 1.55
CA PRO A 85 -18.90 -6.93 1.41
C PRO A 85 -19.82 -7.18 2.62
N PHE A 86 -19.40 -6.72 3.81
CA PHE A 86 -20.15 -6.85 5.05
C PHE A 86 -21.02 -5.62 5.38
N GLY A 87 -21.10 -4.64 4.46
CA GLY A 87 -21.96 -3.46 4.61
C GLY A 87 -21.44 -2.40 5.58
N VAL A 88 -20.17 -2.48 6.03
CA VAL A 88 -19.56 -1.47 6.92
C VAL A 88 -19.29 -0.17 6.18
N TYR A 89 -18.95 -0.26 4.88
CA TYR A 89 -18.78 0.88 3.98
C TYR A 89 -19.56 0.67 2.69
N THR A 90 -19.89 1.79 2.04
CA THR A 90 -20.37 1.84 0.67
C THR A 90 -19.21 2.16 -0.29
N ALA A 91 -19.38 1.89 -1.58
CA ALA A 91 -18.38 2.19 -2.60
C ALA A 91 -18.01 3.69 -2.62
N ASP A 92 -19.00 4.57 -2.56
CA ASP A 92 -18.82 6.04 -2.58
C ASP A 92 -18.00 6.56 -1.38
N GLU A 93 -18.08 5.89 -0.23
CA GLU A 93 -17.28 6.26 0.94
C GLU A 93 -15.80 5.92 0.79
N LEU A 94 -15.46 5.02 -0.14
CA LEU A 94 -14.10 4.53 -0.36
C LEU A 94 -13.37 5.26 -1.46
N VAL A 95 -14.05 6.07 -2.27
CA VAL A 95 -13.49 6.73 -3.46
C VAL A 95 -13.53 8.24 -3.30
N LYS A 96 -12.43 8.91 -3.63
CA LYS A 96 -12.34 10.39 -3.67
C LYS A 96 -11.56 10.84 -4.88
N GLN A 97 -11.78 12.09 -5.31
CA GLN A 97 -11.00 12.71 -6.38
C GLN A 97 -9.54 12.85 -5.93
N ARG A 98 -8.62 12.37 -6.73
CA ARG A 98 -7.19 12.27 -6.42
C ARG A 98 -6.52 13.63 -6.27
N GLU A 99 -6.86 14.57 -7.13
CA GLU A 99 -6.29 15.91 -7.14
C GLU A 99 -6.45 16.67 -5.82
N HIS A 100 -7.50 16.37 -5.07
CA HIS A 100 -7.74 16.98 -3.76
C HIS A 100 -6.63 16.72 -2.73
N PHE A 101 -5.78 15.71 -3.00
CA PHE A 101 -4.70 15.33 -2.08
C PHE A 101 -3.32 15.80 -2.53
N PHE A 102 -3.24 16.48 -3.68
CA PHE A 102 -1.97 17.01 -4.17
C PHE A 102 -1.77 18.45 -3.72
N PRO A 103 -0.56 18.84 -3.29
CA PRO A 103 -0.26 20.21 -2.96
C PRO A 103 -0.20 21.08 -4.22
N ALA A 104 -0.43 22.38 -4.08
CA ALA A 104 -0.28 23.33 -5.17
C ALA A 104 1.18 23.36 -5.69
N GLY A 105 1.35 23.57 -6.99
CA GLY A 105 2.68 23.71 -7.61
C GLY A 105 3.32 22.39 -8.08
N ILE A 106 2.61 21.25 -7.97
CA ILE A 106 2.99 20.02 -8.67
C ILE A 106 2.22 19.88 -9.97
N THR A 107 2.74 19.08 -10.89
CA THR A 107 2.05 18.72 -12.14
C THR A 107 1.44 17.33 -11.99
N TYR A 108 0.13 17.22 -12.21
CA TYR A 108 -0.55 15.93 -12.30
C TYR A 108 -0.89 15.62 -13.77
N ILE A 109 -0.48 14.45 -14.23
CA ILE A 109 -0.78 13.95 -15.58
C ILE A 109 -1.63 12.69 -15.45
N GLN A 110 -2.85 12.74 -15.97
CA GLN A 110 -3.70 11.56 -16.03
C GLN A 110 -3.41 10.81 -17.33
N ALA A 111 -2.57 9.79 -17.24
CA ALA A 111 -2.22 8.93 -18.37
C ALA A 111 -1.75 7.56 -17.89
N GLU A 112 -1.89 6.56 -18.74
CA GLU A 112 -1.28 5.25 -18.54
C GLU A 112 0.21 5.33 -18.84
N ILE A 113 1.02 4.62 -18.03
CA ILE A 113 2.46 4.53 -18.22
C ILE A 113 2.73 3.38 -19.19
N GLN A 114 3.31 3.70 -20.33
CA GLN A 114 3.63 2.71 -21.35
C GLN A 114 4.96 2.02 -21.05
N GLU A 115 6.02 2.80 -20.82
CA GLU A 115 7.37 2.30 -20.62
C GLU A 115 8.26 3.34 -19.93
N VAL A 116 9.29 2.89 -19.24
CA VAL A 116 10.41 3.71 -18.76
C VAL A 116 11.67 3.32 -19.51
N ASP A 117 12.35 4.29 -20.10
CA ASP A 117 13.72 4.15 -20.63
C ASP A 117 14.72 4.66 -19.57
N PRO A 118 15.26 3.75 -18.73
CA PRO A 118 16.14 4.17 -17.63
C PRO A 118 17.52 4.62 -18.10
N LEU A 119 17.94 4.28 -19.33
CA LEU A 119 19.21 4.69 -19.86
C LEU A 119 19.18 6.14 -20.39
N ARG A 120 18.01 6.59 -20.83
CA ARG A 120 17.81 7.95 -21.31
C ARG A 120 17.05 8.84 -20.33
N ASN A 121 16.69 8.31 -19.13
CA ASN A 121 15.91 8.98 -18.11
C ASN A 121 14.56 9.51 -18.64
N LYS A 122 13.82 8.65 -19.35
CA LYS A 122 12.53 9.01 -19.97
C LYS A 122 11.43 8.07 -19.54
N VAL A 123 10.24 8.64 -19.40
CA VAL A 123 8.98 7.91 -19.21
C VAL A 123 8.08 8.17 -20.41
N HIS A 124 7.66 7.11 -21.09
CA HIS A 124 6.75 7.16 -22.22
C HIS A 124 5.32 6.88 -21.73
N LEU A 125 4.38 7.75 -22.09
CA LEU A 125 2.98 7.64 -21.72
C LEU A 125 2.15 7.17 -22.92
N ALA A 126 1.05 6.47 -22.65
CA ALA A 126 0.19 5.92 -23.70
C ALA A 126 -0.51 7.02 -24.56
N ASN A 127 -0.60 8.25 -24.07
CA ASN A 127 -1.09 9.41 -24.82
C ASN A 127 -0.05 9.99 -25.79
N GLY A 128 1.15 9.43 -25.89
CA GLY A 128 2.26 9.86 -26.74
C GLY A 128 3.20 10.89 -26.10
N GLU A 129 2.89 11.39 -24.90
CA GLU A 129 3.80 12.26 -24.15
C GLU A 129 5.03 11.49 -23.68
N THR A 130 6.15 12.21 -23.61
CA THR A 130 7.40 11.72 -23.02
C THR A 130 7.87 12.68 -21.96
N LEU A 131 8.08 12.16 -20.75
CA LEU A 131 8.59 12.93 -19.61
C LEU A 131 10.05 12.59 -19.41
N GLU A 132 10.89 13.60 -19.24
CA GLU A 132 12.27 13.41 -18.80
C GLU A 132 12.34 13.55 -17.28
N TYR A 133 13.23 12.82 -16.63
CA TYR A 133 13.44 12.89 -15.18
C TYR A 133 14.91 12.95 -14.81
N ASP A 134 15.19 13.60 -13.70
CA ASP A 134 16.48 13.54 -13.00
C ASP A 134 16.42 12.51 -11.88
N GLN A 135 15.25 12.35 -11.24
CA GLN A 135 14.93 11.32 -10.26
C GLN A 135 13.56 10.71 -10.56
N LEU A 136 13.45 9.40 -10.47
CA LEU A 136 12.22 8.65 -10.69
C LEU A 136 11.78 7.91 -9.42
N VAL A 137 10.50 7.99 -9.08
CA VAL A 137 9.91 7.21 -7.98
C VAL A 137 8.77 6.34 -8.53
N ILE A 138 8.90 5.02 -8.44
CA ILE A 138 7.88 4.07 -8.84
C ILE A 138 7.02 3.71 -7.62
N ALA A 139 5.73 4.05 -7.65
CA ALA A 139 4.78 3.85 -6.56
C ALA A 139 3.42 3.34 -7.07
N THR A 140 3.43 2.56 -8.14
CA THR A 140 2.23 2.07 -8.84
C THR A 140 1.49 0.95 -8.13
N GLY A 141 2.06 0.45 -7.02
CA GLY A 141 1.45 -0.62 -6.24
C GLY A 141 1.42 -1.96 -6.98
N THR A 142 0.42 -2.79 -6.64
CA THR A 142 0.17 -4.09 -7.26
C THR A 142 -1.30 -4.26 -7.61
N SER A 143 -1.56 -5.18 -8.53
CA SER A 143 -2.92 -5.57 -8.93
C SER A 143 -3.10 -7.08 -8.83
N PRO A 144 -4.29 -7.56 -8.40
CA PRO A 144 -4.63 -8.98 -8.49
C PRO A 144 -4.73 -9.40 -9.95
N ARG A 145 -4.17 -10.57 -10.27
CA ARG A 145 -4.08 -11.16 -11.61
C ARG A 145 -4.73 -12.53 -11.62
N PRO A 146 -6.07 -12.61 -11.72
CA PRO A 146 -6.77 -13.89 -11.80
C PRO A 146 -6.40 -14.70 -13.06
N ASP A 147 -5.97 -14.02 -14.11
CA ASP A 147 -5.45 -14.61 -15.36
C ASP A 147 -4.17 -15.46 -15.17
N GLN A 148 -3.49 -15.34 -14.03
CA GLN A 148 -2.30 -16.14 -13.70
C GLN A 148 -2.63 -17.52 -13.11
N THR A 149 -3.91 -17.81 -12.83
CA THR A 149 -4.37 -19.14 -12.36
C THR A 149 -5.40 -19.68 -13.32
N LEU A 150 -5.11 -20.81 -13.92
CA LEU A 150 -5.98 -21.44 -14.95
C LEU A 150 -7.41 -21.62 -14.42
N GLY A 151 -8.40 -21.14 -15.18
CA GLY A 151 -9.83 -21.24 -14.86
C GLY A 151 -10.34 -20.28 -13.80
N MET A 152 -9.49 -19.46 -13.15
CA MET A 152 -9.95 -18.54 -12.09
C MET A 152 -10.82 -17.41 -12.64
N ASP A 153 -10.45 -16.83 -13.77
CA ASP A 153 -11.15 -15.72 -14.44
C ASP A 153 -12.19 -16.16 -15.47
N ASP A 154 -12.52 -17.47 -15.48
CA ASP A 154 -13.54 -18.00 -16.40
C ASP A 154 -14.86 -17.24 -16.22
N PRO A 155 -15.44 -16.67 -17.30
CA PRO A 155 -16.67 -15.89 -17.26
C PRO A 155 -17.88 -16.62 -16.68
N ALA A 156 -17.86 -17.95 -16.64
CA ALA A 156 -18.94 -18.73 -16.03
C ALA A 156 -18.97 -18.63 -14.51
N ILE A 157 -17.82 -18.40 -13.87
CA ILE A 157 -17.68 -18.38 -12.40
C ILE A 157 -17.16 -17.06 -11.84
N TRP A 158 -16.33 -16.30 -12.57
CA TRP A 158 -15.75 -15.05 -12.09
C TRP A 158 -16.83 -14.01 -11.79
N ARG A 159 -16.80 -13.48 -10.55
CA ARG A 159 -17.81 -12.58 -9.97
C ARG A 159 -19.25 -13.15 -9.95
N LYS A 160 -19.38 -14.48 -9.99
CA LYS A 160 -20.63 -15.23 -9.83
C LYS A 160 -20.57 -16.24 -8.71
N SER A 161 -19.49 -17.01 -8.63
CA SER A 161 -19.18 -17.93 -7.53
C SER A 161 -17.72 -17.83 -7.08
N VAL A 162 -16.87 -17.13 -7.84
CA VAL A 162 -15.47 -16.78 -7.51
C VAL A 162 -15.35 -15.28 -7.44
N PHE A 163 -14.86 -14.75 -6.32
CA PHE A 163 -14.81 -13.34 -6.03
C PHE A 163 -13.46 -12.94 -5.42
N ASP A 164 -13.08 -11.68 -5.63
CA ASP A 164 -12.05 -10.98 -4.87
C ASP A 164 -12.66 -9.86 -4.04
N PHE A 165 -11.92 -9.40 -3.02
CA PHE A 165 -12.18 -8.15 -2.31
C PHE A 165 -10.98 -7.20 -2.35
N TYR A 166 -10.12 -7.35 -3.35
CA TYR A 166 -8.95 -6.52 -3.61
C TYR A 166 -9.19 -5.46 -4.68
N THR A 167 -10.36 -5.55 -5.33
CA THR A 167 -10.87 -4.56 -6.29
C THR A 167 -12.23 -4.04 -5.85
N LEU A 168 -12.57 -2.80 -6.24
CA LEU A 168 -13.88 -2.22 -5.90
C LEU A 168 -15.01 -3.07 -6.49
N ALA A 169 -14.92 -3.37 -7.78
CA ALA A 169 -15.93 -4.18 -8.48
C ALA A 169 -16.04 -5.62 -7.92
N GLY A 170 -14.91 -6.20 -7.46
CA GLY A 170 -14.91 -7.50 -6.77
C GLY A 170 -15.65 -7.44 -5.43
N SER A 171 -15.36 -6.41 -4.61
CA SER A 171 -16.01 -6.20 -3.31
C SER A 171 -17.51 -5.96 -3.43
N GLU A 172 -17.97 -5.20 -4.43
CA GLU A 172 -19.40 -4.96 -4.69
C GLU A 172 -20.12 -6.23 -5.16
N ALA A 173 -19.50 -6.98 -6.07
CA ALA A 173 -20.04 -8.27 -6.52
C ALA A 173 -20.12 -9.28 -5.36
N LEU A 174 -19.08 -9.34 -4.53
CA LEU A 174 -19.03 -10.20 -3.35
C LEU A 174 -20.08 -9.81 -2.32
N LYS A 175 -20.33 -8.51 -2.10
CA LYS A 175 -21.43 -8.05 -1.24
C LYS A 175 -22.77 -8.62 -1.71
N SER A 176 -23.08 -8.48 -2.99
CA SER A 176 -24.34 -8.98 -3.57
C SER A 176 -24.47 -10.49 -3.44
N ALA A 177 -23.38 -11.23 -3.57
CA ALA A 177 -23.35 -12.67 -3.38
C ALA A 177 -23.58 -13.06 -1.91
N LEU A 178 -22.93 -12.37 -0.95
CA LEU A 178 -23.10 -12.63 0.48
C LEU A 178 -24.51 -12.33 0.95
N ASP A 179 -25.15 -11.26 0.46
CA ASP A 179 -26.50 -10.87 0.83
C ASP A 179 -27.54 -11.95 0.49
N THR A 180 -27.31 -12.72 -0.60
CA THR A 180 -28.21 -13.78 -1.06
C THR A 180 -27.78 -15.19 -0.66
N PHE A 181 -26.59 -15.36 -0.11
CA PHE A 181 -26.05 -16.67 0.28
C PHE A 181 -26.77 -17.23 1.51
N ASN A 182 -27.32 -18.45 1.40
CA ASN A 182 -28.16 -19.05 2.43
C ASN A 182 -27.63 -20.37 3.01
N GLY A 183 -26.40 -20.75 2.63
CA GLY A 183 -25.74 -21.96 3.11
C GLY A 183 -24.89 -22.60 2.04
N GLY A 184 -23.96 -23.47 2.44
CA GLY A 184 -23.01 -24.13 1.54
C GLY A 184 -21.57 -23.92 1.96
N ARG A 185 -20.64 -24.24 1.06
CA ARG A 185 -19.20 -24.21 1.28
C ARG A 185 -18.62 -22.86 0.86
N VAL A 186 -18.15 -22.09 1.82
CA VAL A 186 -17.41 -20.84 1.59
C VAL A 186 -15.92 -21.14 1.74
N VAL A 187 -15.17 -20.88 0.70
CA VAL A 187 -13.72 -21.03 0.71
C VAL A 187 -13.07 -19.68 0.64
N VAL A 188 -12.14 -19.40 1.57
CA VAL A 188 -11.28 -18.20 1.57
C VAL A 188 -9.88 -18.65 1.19
N HIS A 189 -9.38 -18.19 0.04
CA HIS A 189 -8.17 -18.73 -0.57
C HIS A 189 -7.13 -17.65 -0.89
N ILE A 190 -5.87 -18.00 -0.73
CA ILE A 190 -4.70 -17.25 -1.18
C ILE A 190 -4.00 -18.07 -2.27
N SER A 191 -3.85 -17.51 -3.48
CA SER A 191 -3.18 -18.22 -4.58
C SER A 191 -1.68 -18.34 -4.36
N GLU A 192 -1.03 -17.24 -4.03
CA GLU A 192 0.43 -17.16 -3.90
C GLU A 192 0.84 -15.96 -3.04
N MET A 193 2.04 -15.99 -2.49
CA MET A 193 2.65 -14.88 -1.77
C MET A 193 3.76 -14.21 -2.61
N PRO A 194 3.99 -12.90 -2.48
CA PRO A 194 3.37 -11.94 -1.55
C PRO A 194 2.05 -11.37 -2.06
N ILE A 195 1.16 -11.01 -1.13
CA ILE A 195 -0.10 -10.31 -1.43
C ILE A 195 -0.19 -8.96 -0.71
N LYS A 196 -1.04 -8.07 -1.20
CA LYS A 196 -1.43 -6.86 -0.44
C LYS A 196 -2.13 -7.27 0.84
N CYS A 197 -1.82 -6.59 1.95
CA CYS A 197 -2.45 -6.83 3.24
C CYS A 197 -2.55 -8.32 3.61
N PRO A 198 -1.46 -9.01 3.93
CA PRO A 198 -1.45 -10.48 4.10
C PRO A 198 -2.34 -10.99 5.25
N VAL A 199 -2.86 -10.11 6.11
CA VAL A 199 -3.85 -10.46 7.14
C VAL A 199 -5.30 -10.41 6.63
N ALA A 200 -5.56 -9.73 5.52
CA ALA A 200 -6.93 -9.49 5.04
C ALA A 200 -7.74 -10.76 4.72
N PRO A 201 -7.18 -11.85 4.18
CA PRO A 201 -7.91 -13.09 3.99
C PRO A 201 -8.37 -13.73 5.31
N LEU A 202 -7.53 -13.68 6.35
CA LEU A 202 -7.92 -14.14 7.69
C LEU A 202 -9.01 -13.27 8.30
N GLU A 203 -8.89 -11.93 8.16
CA GLU A 203 -9.93 -11.00 8.57
C GLU A 203 -11.24 -11.32 7.87
N PHE A 204 -11.20 -11.58 6.56
CA PHE A 204 -12.40 -11.96 5.82
C PHE A 204 -13.05 -13.23 6.38
N ALA A 205 -12.27 -14.27 6.69
CA ALA A 205 -12.79 -15.50 7.28
C ALA A 205 -13.48 -15.25 8.64
N PHE A 206 -12.89 -14.43 9.50
CA PHE A 206 -13.48 -14.05 10.79
C PHE A 206 -14.73 -13.18 10.65
N LEU A 207 -14.71 -12.23 9.71
CA LEU A 207 -15.88 -11.39 9.42
C LEU A 207 -17.02 -12.21 8.82
N ALA A 208 -16.74 -13.18 7.95
CA ALA A 208 -17.71 -14.09 7.38
C ALA A 208 -18.38 -14.96 8.46
N ASP A 209 -17.59 -15.51 9.41
CA ASP A 209 -18.11 -16.24 10.55
C ASP A 209 -19.11 -15.40 11.38
N ALA A 210 -18.73 -14.17 11.73
CA ALA A 210 -19.58 -13.23 12.46
C ALA A 210 -20.84 -12.85 11.68
N TYR A 211 -20.68 -12.55 10.37
CA TYR A 211 -21.76 -12.17 9.46
C TYR A 211 -22.84 -13.27 9.33
N PHE A 212 -22.41 -14.52 9.09
CA PHE A 212 -23.35 -15.64 9.00
C PHE A 212 -23.96 -16.00 10.35
N THR A 213 -23.25 -15.73 11.46
CA THR A 213 -23.79 -15.88 12.82
C THR A 213 -24.91 -14.86 13.09
N GLU A 214 -24.69 -13.58 12.74
CA GLU A 214 -25.69 -12.52 12.86
C GLU A 214 -26.95 -12.83 12.01
N ARG A 215 -26.75 -13.35 10.80
CA ARG A 215 -27.83 -13.81 9.92
C ARG A 215 -28.50 -15.11 10.38
N LYS A 216 -28.04 -15.75 11.46
CA LYS A 216 -28.55 -17.02 12.01
C LYS A 216 -28.50 -18.20 11.03
N ILE A 217 -27.53 -18.18 10.14
CA ILE A 217 -27.30 -19.27 9.15
C ILE A 217 -25.93 -19.91 9.27
N ARG A 218 -25.12 -19.54 10.28
CA ARG A 218 -23.74 -20.04 10.45
C ARG A 218 -23.65 -21.57 10.45
N ASN A 219 -24.64 -22.24 11.01
CA ASN A 219 -24.73 -23.70 11.04
C ASN A 219 -25.02 -24.37 9.68
N LYS A 220 -25.36 -23.57 8.66
CA LYS A 220 -25.57 -24.04 7.29
C LYS A 220 -24.37 -23.71 6.40
N VAL A 221 -23.34 -23.04 6.93
CA VAL A 221 -22.18 -22.59 6.18
C VAL A 221 -20.94 -23.29 6.70
N GLU A 222 -20.26 -24.04 5.82
CA GLU A 222 -18.93 -24.54 6.07
C GLU A 222 -17.91 -23.51 5.56
N ILE A 223 -16.98 -23.07 6.42
CA ILE A 223 -15.93 -22.11 6.06
C ILE A 223 -14.60 -22.83 6.09
N THR A 224 -13.87 -22.78 4.97
CA THR A 224 -12.51 -23.29 4.85
C THR A 224 -11.56 -22.16 4.47
N TYR A 225 -10.47 -22.00 5.21
CA TYR A 225 -9.37 -21.10 4.90
C TYR A 225 -8.24 -21.90 4.25
N VAL A 226 -7.89 -21.55 3.02
CA VAL A 226 -6.94 -22.28 2.17
C VAL A 226 -5.75 -21.39 1.84
N THR A 227 -4.54 -21.86 2.06
CA THR A 227 -3.33 -21.05 1.93
C THR A 227 -2.14 -21.87 1.43
N PRO A 228 -1.23 -21.30 0.63
CA PRO A 228 0.03 -21.94 0.26
C PRO A 228 1.07 -21.95 1.40
N LEU A 229 0.77 -21.33 2.53
CA LEU A 229 1.64 -21.30 3.70
C LEU A 229 1.51 -22.57 4.54
N GLU A 230 2.54 -22.94 5.31
CA GLU A 230 2.54 -24.06 6.28
C GLU A 230 1.52 -23.86 7.42
N GLY A 231 0.97 -22.67 7.58
CA GLY A 231 0.00 -22.33 8.62
C GLY A 231 -0.81 -21.08 8.28
N ALA A 232 -1.55 -20.57 9.23
CA ALA A 232 -2.49 -19.49 9.00
C ALA A 232 -1.85 -18.16 8.56
N PHE A 233 -0.56 -17.94 8.86
CA PHE A 233 0.11 -16.67 8.57
C PHE A 233 1.64 -16.84 8.39
N THR A 234 2.29 -15.82 7.80
CA THR A 234 3.74 -15.83 7.48
C THR A 234 4.65 -15.74 8.70
N LYS A 235 4.17 -15.21 9.83
CA LYS A 235 4.93 -15.04 11.07
C LYS A 235 4.52 -16.12 12.07
N PRO A 236 5.43 -17.01 12.53
CA PRO A 236 5.10 -18.20 13.31
C PRO A 236 4.27 -17.94 14.57
N VAL A 237 4.64 -16.91 15.36
CA VAL A 237 3.90 -16.57 16.60
C VAL A 237 2.46 -16.15 16.26
N CYS A 238 2.30 -15.32 15.25
CA CYS A 238 0.99 -14.85 14.80
C CYS A 238 0.20 -15.99 14.13
N SER A 239 0.86 -16.83 13.32
CA SER A 239 0.26 -17.99 12.66
C SER A 239 -0.38 -18.94 13.68
N LYS A 240 0.32 -19.25 14.77
CA LYS A 240 -0.21 -20.07 15.85
C LYS A 240 -1.46 -19.46 16.49
N GLN A 241 -1.44 -18.17 16.81
CA GLN A 241 -2.56 -17.47 17.43
C GLN A 241 -3.77 -17.40 16.50
N LEU A 242 -3.56 -17.05 15.22
CA LEU A 242 -4.64 -16.92 14.24
C LEU A 242 -5.21 -18.29 13.84
N GLY A 243 -4.36 -19.33 13.76
CA GLY A 243 -4.78 -20.71 13.52
C GLY A 243 -5.66 -21.25 14.65
N TRP A 244 -5.30 -20.96 15.90
CA TRP A 244 -6.16 -21.28 17.04
C TRP A 244 -7.53 -20.56 16.96
N MET A 245 -7.53 -19.29 16.56
CA MET A 245 -8.77 -18.52 16.38
C MET A 245 -9.66 -19.06 15.26
N LEU A 246 -9.07 -19.61 14.18
CA LEU A 246 -9.83 -20.32 13.13
C LEU A 246 -10.53 -21.55 13.72
N THR A 247 -9.78 -22.36 14.49
CA THR A 247 -10.30 -23.58 15.14
C THR A 247 -11.44 -23.28 16.11
N GLU A 248 -11.31 -22.25 16.95
CA GLU A 248 -12.38 -21.86 17.89
C GLU A 248 -13.69 -21.44 17.19
N ARG A 249 -13.59 -20.94 15.96
CA ARG A 249 -14.74 -20.52 15.13
C ARG A 249 -15.23 -21.63 14.20
N ASN A 250 -14.73 -22.83 14.35
CA ASN A 250 -15.04 -23.95 13.46
C ASN A 250 -14.80 -23.58 11.97
N ILE A 251 -13.68 -22.92 11.70
CA ILE A 251 -13.17 -22.61 10.36
C ILE A 251 -12.04 -23.60 10.08
N LYS A 252 -12.18 -24.41 9.04
CA LYS A 252 -11.17 -25.37 8.63
C LYS A 252 -9.94 -24.64 8.06
N LEU A 253 -8.74 -25.05 8.42
CA LEU A 253 -7.49 -24.59 7.84
C LEU A 253 -6.94 -25.69 6.91
N GLU A 254 -6.69 -25.33 5.66
CA GLU A 254 -6.00 -26.15 4.65
C GLU A 254 -4.68 -25.46 4.27
N PRO A 255 -3.58 -25.82 4.93
CA PRO A 255 -2.26 -25.28 4.63
C PRO A 255 -1.60 -26.00 3.45
N ASP A 256 -0.46 -25.50 3.01
CA ASP A 256 0.38 -26.06 1.94
C ASP A 256 -0.39 -26.36 0.64
N PHE A 257 -1.46 -25.58 0.38
CA PHE A 257 -2.28 -25.73 -0.79
C PHE A 257 -1.77 -24.80 -1.90
N VAL A 258 -0.88 -25.31 -2.74
CA VAL A 258 -0.41 -24.59 -3.93
C VAL A 258 -1.39 -24.86 -5.06
N ILE A 259 -2.15 -23.85 -5.45
CA ILE A 259 -3.19 -24.01 -6.48
C ILE A 259 -2.56 -24.26 -7.86
N GLU A 260 -3.10 -25.22 -8.59
CA GLU A 260 -2.81 -25.48 -9.99
C GLU A 260 -3.86 -24.80 -10.88
N HIS A 261 -5.15 -25.13 -10.66
CA HIS A 261 -6.24 -24.59 -11.46
C HIS A 261 -7.59 -24.61 -10.70
N ILE A 262 -8.58 -23.96 -11.28
CA ILE A 262 -10.00 -24.09 -10.90
C ILE A 262 -10.74 -24.79 -12.03
N ASP A 263 -11.53 -25.83 -11.71
CA ASP A 263 -12.49 -26.45 -12.62
C ASP A 263 -13.82 -25.69 -12.53
N PRO A 264 -14.19 -24.88 -13.54
CA PRO A 264 -15.40 -24.06 -13.47
C PRO A 264 -16.68 -24.87 -13.48
N ALA A 265 -16.68 -26.03 -14.17
CA ALA A 265 -17.86 -26.87 -14.32
C ALA A 265 -18.20 -27.60 -13.02
N LYS A 266 -17.20 -28.09 -12.32
CA LYS A 266 -17.35 -28.77 -11.02
C LYS A 266 -17.37 -27.82 -9.83
N LYS A 267 -16.90 -26.56 -9.99
CA LYS A 267 -16.62 -25.60 -8.91
C LYS A 267 -15.69 -26.19 -7.86
N VAL A 268 -14.52 -26.59 -8.31
CA VAL A 268 -13.48 -27.21 -7.49
C VAL A 268 -12.16 -26.50 -7.72
N MET A 269 -11.43 -26.19 -6.64
CA MET A 269 -10.01 -25.84 -6.71
C MET A 269 -9.18 -27.11 -6.67
N VAL A 270 -8.17 -27.18 -7.51
CA VAL A 270 -7.23 -28.31 -7.59
C VAL A 270 -5.83 -27.78 -7.28
N SER A 271 -5.12 -28.43 -6.38
CA SER A 271 -3.73 -28.12 -6.06
C SER A 271 -2.74 -28.92 -6.89
N MET A 272 -1.47 -28.50 -6.90
CA MET A 272 -0.36 -29.20 -7.56
C MET A 272 -0.13 -30.63 -7.04
N ASP A 273 -0.60 -30.93 -5.84
CA ASP A 273 -0.55 -32.28 -5.21
C ASP A 273 -1.90 -33.02 -5.33
N GLU A 274 -2.75 -32.62 -6.30
CA GLU A 274 -4.03 -33.25 -6.67
C GLU A 274 -5.11 -33.23 -5.56
N ARG A 275 -4.96 -32.38 -4.50
CA ARG A 275 -6.06 -32.15 -3.56
C ARG A 275 -7.17 -31.35 -4.21
N GLU A 276 -8.41 -31.77 -3.99
CA GLU A 276 -9.60 -31.10 -4.50
C GLU A 276 -10.38 -30.42 -3.37
N ILE A 277 -10.71 -29.14 -3.52
CA ILE A 277 -11.54 -28.37 -2.58
C ILE A 277 -12.75 -27.82 -3.34
N PRO A 278 -13.93 -28.41 -3.13
CA PRO A 278 -15.15 -27.93 -3.74
C PRO A 278 -15.69 -26.70 -2.99
N PHE A 279 -16.31 -25.77 -3.75
CA PHE A 279 -16.87 -24.54 -3.20
C PHE A 279 -18.25 -24.22 -3.80
N ASP A 280 -19.08 -23.55 -3.04
CA ASP A 280 -20.32 -22.92 -3.51
C ASP A 280 -20.08 -21.40 -3.66
N LEU A 281 -19.21 -20.82 -2.82
CA LEU A 281 -18.70 -19.46 -2.90
C LEU A 281 -17.20 -19.47 -2.59
N LEU A 282 -16.39 -19.05 -3.55
CA LEU A 282 -14.93 -18.89 -3.40
C LEU A 282 -14.58 -17.41 -3.31
N VAL A 283 -13.92 -17.03 -2.23
CA VAL A 283 -13.32 -15.70 -2.06
C VAL A 283 -11.81 -15.87 -2.13
N THR A 284 -11.24 -15.47 -3.25
CA THR A 284 -9.82 -15.71 -3.52
C THR A 284 -9.01 -14.42 -3.56
N VAL A 285 -7.76 -14.52 -3.17
CA VAL A 285 -6.73 -13.51 -3.46
C VAL A 285 -5.90 -14.04 -4.61
N PRO A 286 -6.12 -13.55 -5.84
CA PRO A 286 -5.29 -13.91 -6.99
C PRO A 286 -3.83 -13.53 -6.80
N VAL A 287 -2.95 -14.07 -7.63
CA VAL A 287 -1.56 -13.61 -7.69
C VAL A 287 -1.51 -12.09 -7.77
N ASN A 288 -0.69 -11.45 -6.94
CA ASN A 288 -0.52 -10.01 -6.95
C ASN A 288 0.77 -9.65 -7.71
N MET A 289 0.65 -8.85 -8.77
CA MET A 289 1.80 -8.44 -9.59
C MET A 289 1.93 -6.93 -9.64
N GLY A 290 3.16 -6.46 -9.81
CA GLY A 290 3.43 -5.07 -10.17
C GLY A 290 2.87 -4.72 -11.54
N ALA A 291 2.88 -3.43 -11.89
CA ALA A 291 2.35 -2.96 -13.16
C ALA A 291 3.14 -3.49 -14.37
N ASP A 292 2.48 -3.82 -15.46
CA ASP A 292 3.08 -4.45 -16.64
C ASP A 292 4.19 -3.60 -17.32
N PHE A 293 4.13 -2.28 -17.20
CA PHE A 293 5.20 -1.42 -17.71
C PHE A 293 6.54 -1.70 -17.03
N ILE A 294 6.56 -2.19 -15.78
CA ILE A 294 7.79 -2.52 -15.04
C ILE A 294 8.54 -3.65 -15.76
N ALA A 295 7.82 -4.70 -16.17
CA ALA A 295 8.39 -5.77 -17.01
C ALA A 295 8.88 -5.24 -18.37
N ARG A 296 8.01 -4.48 -19.08
CA ARG A 296 8.37 -3.91 -20.39
C ARG A 296 9.61 -3.02 -20.33
N SER A 297 9.85 -2.37 -19.19
CA SER A 297 11.01 -1.51 -18.95
C SER A 297 12.25 -2.26 -18.46
N GLY A 298 12.19 -3.57 -18.23
CA GLY A 298 13.28 -4.37 -17.67
C GLY A 298 13.70 -3.94 -16.25
N LEU A 299 12.73 -3.45 -15.46
CA LEU A 299 12.94 -2.90 -14.12
C LEU A 299 12.52 -3.87 -13.00
N GLY A 300 11.74 -4.91 -13.31
CA GLY A 300 11.12 -5.80 -12.33
C GLY A 300 11.75 -7.18 -12.23
N ASP A 301 11.29 -7.92 -11.23
CA ASP A 301 11.41 -9.37 -11.10
C ASP A 301 10.28 -10.09 -11.84
N ASP A 302 10.14 -11.42 -11.63
CA ASP A 302 9.13 -12.26 -12.29
C ASP A 302 7.67 -11.88 -11.94
N LEU A 303 7.46 -11.21 -10.81
CA LEU A 303 6.16 -10.67 -10.39
C LEU A 303 6.03 -9.16 -10.64
N ASN A 304 6.93 -8.58 -11.42
CA ASN A 304 6.98 -7.15 -11.73
C ASN A 304 7.21 -6.24 -10.51
N TYR A 305 7.83 -6.74 -9.43
CA TYR A 305 8.32 -5.88 -8.36
C TYR A 305 9.67 -5.31 -8.71
N VAL A 306 9.89 -4.03 -8.40
CA VAL A 306 11.17 -3.38 -8.65
C VAL A 306 12.17 -3.77 -7.55
N PRO A 307 13.32 -4.40 -7.90
CA PRO A 307 14.35 -4.74 -6.93
C PRO A 307 15.03 -3.50 -6.35
N VAL A 308 14.91 -3.31 -5.03
CA VAL A 308 15.47 -2.15 -4.31
C VAL A 308 16.24 -2.55 -3.06
N SER A 309 17.05 -1.63 -2.52
CA SER A 309 17.56 -1.74 -1.15
C SER A 309 16.37 -1.72 -0.18
N LYS A 310 16.26 -2.73 0.67
CA LYS A 310 15.19 -2.82 1.66
C LYS A 310 15.27 -1.76 2.75
N GLU A 311 16.41 -1.09 2.89
CA GLU A 311 16.67 -0.02 3.85
C GLU A 311 16.37 1.38 3.27
N THR A 312 16.75 1.63 1.98
CA THR A 312 16.74 2.98 1.39
C THR A 312 15.79 3.13 0.22
N PHE A 313 15.24 2.02 -0.32
CA PHE A 313 14.32 1.96 -1.47
C PHE A 313 14.94 2.38 -2.81
N LEU A 314 16.25 2.61 -2.86
CA LEU A 314 16.98 2.87 -4.09
C LEU A 314 17.06 1.58 -4.91
N SER A 315 16.83 1.68 -6.22
CA SER A 315 16.98 0.55 -7.15
C SER A 315 18.36 -0.08 -7.04
N LYS A 316 18.40 -1.41 -7.06
CA LYS A 316 19.66 -2.17 -7.11
C LYS A 316 20.41 -1.99 -8.44
N LYS A 317 19.75 -1.46 -9.47
CA LYS A 317 20.28 -1.34 -10.83
C LYS A 317 20.56 0.11 -11.26
N TYR A 318 19.75 1.08 -10.78
CA TYR A 318 19.83 2.46 -11.23
C TYR A 318 19.93 3.42 -10.04
N SER A 319 20.89 4.35 -10.11
CA SER A 319 21.20 5.27 -9.00
C SER A 319 20.20 6.44 -8.86
N ASN A 320 19.28 6.61 -9.79
CA ASN A 320 18.29 7.69 -9.79
C ASN A 320 16.85 7.18 -9.86
N ILE A 321 16.63 5.89 -9.58
CA ILE A 321 15.31 5.27 -9.54
C ILE A 321 15.04 4.70 -8.14
N PHE A 322 13.92 5.06 -7.55
CA PHE A 322 13.42 4.51 -6.29
C PHE A 322 12.11 3.77 -6.54
N ALA A 323 11.81 2.74 -5.74
CA ALA A 323 10.47 2.15 -5.72
C ALA A 323 9.95 2.01 -4.29
N LEU A 324 8.67 2.34 -4.09
CA LEU A 324 8.03 2.44 -2.78
C LEU A 324 6.64 1.79 -2.77
N GLY A 325 6.20 1.42 -1.57
CA GLY A 325 4.94 0.71 -1.38
C GLY A 325 4.97 -0.67 -2.03
N ASP A 326 3.82 -1.14 -2.50
CA ASP A 326 3.67 -2.51 -2.99
C ASP A 326 4.40 -2.79 -4.32
N ALA A 327 4.84 -1.74 -5.03
CA ALA A 327 5.62 -1.89 -6.27
C ALA A 327 7.07 -2.36 -6.05
N SER A 328 7.60 -2.33 -4.83
CA SER A 328 8.96 -2.73 -4.48
C SER A 328 9.04 -4.18 -4.01
N ASP A 329 10.23 -4.81 -4.17
CA ASP A 329 10.54 -6.18 -3.71
C ASP A 329 10.88 -6.30 -2.22
N ILE A 330 10.71 -5.24 -1.42
CA ILE A 330 11.10 -5.29 0.00
C ILE A 330 10.38 -6.42 0.75
N PRO A 331 11.09 -7.14 1.66
CA PRO A 331 10.53 -8.26 2.40
C PRO A 331 9.67 -7.81 3.60
N ALA A 332 8.87 -6.77 3.40
CA ALA A 332 7.90 -6.26 4.37
C ALA A 332 6.47 -6.52 3.88
N SER A 333 5.51 -6.49 4.79
CA SER A 333 4.10 -6.60 4.43
C SER A 333 3.70 -5.48 3.45
N LYS A 334 3.02 -5.84 2.37
CA LYS A 334 2.44 -4.86 1.44
C LYS A 334 1.20 -4.22 2.07
N ALA A 335 1.41 -3.19 2.90
CA ALA A 335 0.37 -2.56 3.71
C ALA A 335 0.54 -1.03 3.77
N GLY A 336 -0.56 -0.31 3.98
CA GLY A 336 -0.55 1.15 4.04
C GLY A 336 0.30 1.71 5.18
N SER A 337 0.37 1.02 6.33
CA SER A 337 1.26 1.39 7.44
C SER A 337 2.74 1.28 7.07
N VAL A 338 3.11 0.18 6.39
CA VAL A 338 4.48 -0.03 5.89
C VAL A 338 4.88 1.08 4.91
N ALA A 339 3.99 1.41 3.98
CA ALA A 339 4.22 2.50 3.04
C ALA A 339 4.42 3.84 3.77
N HIS A 340 3.64 4.12 4.83
CA HIS A 340 3.76 5.33 5.62
C HIS A 340 5.13 5.42 6.31
N PHE A 341 5.54 4.38 7.03
CA PHE A 341 6.82 4.34 7.74
C PHE A 341 8.01 4.41 6.77
N ALA A 342 7.93 3.68 5.67
CA ALA A 342 8.95 3.70 4.62
C ALA A 342 9.13 5.09 4.00
N ILE A 343 8.04 5.80 3.69
CA ILE A 343 8.09 7.11 3.02
C ILE A 343 8.61 8.20 3.95
N ASP A 344 8.40 8.10 5.25
CA ASP A 344 8.96 9.04 6.21
C ASP A 344 10.50 9.01 6.23
N LEU A 345 11.09 7.82 6.12
CA LEU A 345 12.54 7.63 6.03
C LEU A 345 13.06 7.92 4.61
N PHE A 346 12.34 7.45 3.60
CA PHE A 346 12.66 7.74 2.20
C PHE A 346 12.79 9.24 1.94
N ALA A 347 11.85 10.05 2.43
CA ALA A 347 11.88 11.49 2.18
C ALA A 347 13.11 12.20 2.78
N GLN A 348 13.73 11.62 3.80
CA GLN A 348 15.00 12.08 4.35
C GLN A 348 16.17 11.58 3.50
N ASN A 349 16.22 10.30 3.21
CA ASN A 349 17.22 9.69 2.35
C ASN A 349 17.24 10.32 0.95
N PHE A 350 16.08 10.68 0.41
CA PHE A 350 15.98 11.33 -0.90
C PHE A 350 16.72 12.68 -0.93
N ILE A 351 16.58 13.49 0.11
CA ILE A 351 17.30 14.76 0.21
C ILE A 351 18.81 14.52 0.35
N GLU A 352 19.23 13.59 1.21
CA GLU A 352 20.63 13.20 1.34
C GLU A 352 21.21 12.74 0.01
N HIS A 353 20.46 11.92 -0.73
CA HIS A 353 20.86 11.38 -2.03
C HIS A 353 21.06 12.48 -3.10
N ILE A 354 20.10 13.39 -3.27
CA ILE A 354 20.21 14.47 -4.28
C ILE A 354 21.29 15.51 -3.95
N GLU A 355 21.69 15.59 -2.68
CA GLU A 355 22.79 16.41 -2.18
C GLU A 355 24.13 15.65 -2.19
N ASN A 356 24.18 14.45 -2.76
CA ASN A 356 25.35 13.57 -2.80
C ASN A 356 25.90 13.23 -1.40
N ARG A 357 25.03 13.14 -0.40
CA ARG A 357 25.34 12.68 0.95
C ARG A 357 24.92 11.21 1.14
N PRO A 358 25.58 10.44 2.01
CA PRO A 358 25.17 9.08 2.33
C PRO A 358 23.75 9.05 2.89
N MET A 359 22.92 8.12 2.42
CA MET A 359 21.61 7.84 2.97
C MET A 359 21.73 7.13 4.32
N THR A 360 21.29 7.76 5.40
CA THR A 360 21.52 7.28 6.77
C THR A 360 20.28 6.75 7.48
N HIS A 361 19.10 6.94 6.88
CA HIS A 361 17.81 6.58 7.46
C HIS A 361 17.37 5.18 7.00
N ASN A 362 17.82 4.15 7.73
CA ASN A 362 17.56 2.76 7.37
C ASN A 362 16.17 2.28 7.85
N PHE A 363 15.33 1.84 6.92
CA PHE A 363 14.05 1.21 7.24
C PHE A 363 14.26 -0.19 7.82
N ASP A 364 13.55 -0.51 8.89
CA ASP A 364 13.68 -1.78 9.61
C ASP A 364 12.57 -2.80 9.28
N GLY A 365 11.69 -2.48 8.35
CA GLY A 365 10.55 -3.33 7.99
C GLY A 365 9.34 -3.18 8.92
N HIS A 366 9.25 -2.08 9.67
CA HIS A 366 8.14 -1.82 10.61
C HIS A 366 6.79 -1.97 9.92
N ALA A 367 5.95 -2.84 10.46
CA ALA A 367 4.59 -3.11 10.05
C ALA A 367 3.67 -3.12 11.26
N ASN A 368 2.57 -2.38 11.17
CA ASN A 368 1.55 -2.27 12.19
C ASN A 368 0.18 -2.46 11.53
N CYS A 369 -0.55 -3.52 11.90
CA CYS A 369 -1.79 -3.88 11.24
C CYS A 369 -2.88 -4.22 12.25
N PHE A 370 -4.05 -3.59 12.10
CA PHE A 370 -5.27 -4.03 12.78
C PHE A 370 -5.88 -5.20 12.00
N ILE A 371 -6.31 -6.22 12.72
CA ILE A 371 -6.96 -7.44 12.22
C ILE A 371 -8.38 -7.48 12.79
N GLU A 372 -9.38 -7.36 11.94
CA GLU A 372 -10.77 -7.57 12.35
C GLU A 372 -11.02 -9.04 12.69
N SER A 373 -11.67 -9.29 13.81
CA SER A 373 -11.97 -10.65 14.26
C SER A 373 -13.48 -10.94 14.40
N GLY A 374 -14.31 -10.02 13.91
CA GLY A 374 -15.76 -10.11 14.01
C GLY A 374 -16.31 -9.67 15.39
N ASN A 375 -17.63 -9.58 15.50
CA ASN A 375 -18.35 -9.23 16.73
C ASN A 375 -17.88 -7.92 17.39
N GLY A 376 -17.47 -6.92 16.58
CA GLY A 376 -16.97 -5.63 17.05
C GLY A 376 -15.65 -5.72 17.80
N LYS A 377 -14.81 -6.69 17.47
CA LYS A 377 -13.48 -6.88 18.03
C LYS A 377 -12.41 -6.95 16.93
N GLY A 378 -11.18 -6.63 17.31
CA GLY A 378 -10.01 -6.75 16.46
C GLY A 378 -8.75 -6.96 17.28
N LEU A 379 -7.71 -7.41 16.61
CA LEU A 379 -6.35 -7.49 17.12
C LEU A 379 -5.50 -6.37 16.54
N LEU A 380 -4.37 -6.09 17.16
CA LEU A 380 -3.30 -5.28 16.59
C LEU A 380 -2.02 -6.10 16.60
N ILE A 381 -1.34 -6.18 15.47
CA ILE A 381 0.01 -6.75 15.36
C ILE A 381 1.00 -5.64 15.02
N ASP A 382 2.19 -5.75 15.60
CA ASP A 382 3.27 -4.78 15.40
C ASP A 382 4.61 -5.53 15.41
N PHE A 383 5.35 -5.47 14.30
CA PHE A 383 6.56 -6.27 14.05
C PHE A 383 7.47 -5.62 13.01
N ASN A 384 8.66 -6.16 12.82
CA ASN A 384 9.58 -5.72 11.76
C ASN A 384 10.34 -6.91 11.14
N TYR A 385 11.43 -6.65 10.40
CA TYR A 385 12.25 -7.70 9.79
C TYR A 385 12.81 -8.72 10.80
N LYS A 386 13.12 -8.26 12.02
CA LYS A 386 13.84 -9.05 13.03
C LYS A 386 12.96 -9.53 14.18
N VAL A 387 11.90 -8.81 14.48
CA VAL A 387 11.05 -9.06 15.65
C VAL A 387 9.69 -9.56 15.21
N GLU A 388 9.30 -10.72 15.72
CA GLU A 388 7.97 -11.31 15.54
C GLU A 388 6.88 -10.45 16.21
N PRO A 389 5.59 -10.57 15.80
CA PRO A 389 4.49 -9.97 16.52
C PRO A 389 4.47 -10.45 17.99
N LEU A 390 4.54 -9.51 18.91
CA LEU A 390 4.57 -9.76 20.35
C LEU A 390 3.28 -9.30 21.01
N THR A 391 2.94 -9.91 22.16
CA THR A 391 1.87 -9.42 23.03
C THR A 391 2.29 -8.14 23.76
N GLY A 392 1.33 -7.40 24.29
CA GLY A 392 1.61 -6.19 25.05
C GLY A 392 0.57 -5.09 24.84
N MET A 393 1.00 -3.84 25.03
CA MET A 393 0.17 -2.65 24.88
C MET A 393 0.84 -1.65 23.93
N PHE A 394 0.07 -0.96 23.09
CA PHE A 394 0.58 -0.04 22.07
C PHE A 394 -0.23 1.27 22.07
N PRO A 395 0.37 2.43 21.80
CA PRO A 395 1.81 2.69 21.67
C PRO A 395 2.50 2.87 23.04
N LEU A 396 1.73 3.06 24.13
CA LEU A 396 2.26 3.35 25.46
C LEU A 396 2.34 2.08 26.32
N PRO A 397 3.51 1.79 26.93
CA PRO A 397 3.66 0.66 27.83
C PRO A 397 2.64 0.68 28.97
N ARG A 398 1.98 -0.47 29.24
CA ARG A 398 0.99 -0.69 30.31
C ARG A 398 -0.29 0.16 30.25
N VAL A 399 -0.33 1.19 29.40
CA VAL A 399 -1.47 2.13 29.28
C VAL A 399 -2.27 1.85 28.01
N GLY A 400 -1.62 1.50 26.93
CA GLY A 400 -2.27 1.26 25.65
C GLY A 400 -2.52 2.55 24.84
N PRO A 401 -3.72 2.72 24.27
CA PRO A 401 -4.98 1.96 24.51
C PRO A 401 -5.12 0.62 23.78
N PHE A 402 -4.26 0.34 22.78
CA PHE A 402 -4.38 -0.86 21.95
C PHE A 402 -3.68 -2.06 22.57
N SER A 403 -4.33 -3.22 22.58
CA SER A 403 -3.71 -4.47 22.98
C SER A 403 -3.10 -5.19 21.77
N LEU A 404 -1.85 -5.64 21.92
CA LEU A 404 -1.14 -6.39 20.89
C LEU A 404 -1.46 -7.88 20.98
N LEU A 405 -1.70 -8.54 19.83
CA LEU A 405 -2.04 -9.97 19.69
C LEU A 405 -3.21 -10.42 20.57
N LYS A 406 -4.09 -9.53 20.93
CA LYS A 406 -5.25 -9.82 21.78
C LYS A 406 -6.48 -9.09 21.23
N GLU A 407 -7.60 -9.80 21.16
CA GLU A 407 -8.88 -9.20 20.75
C GLU A 407 -9.33 -8.12 21.72
N SER A 408 -9.73 -6.97 21.18
CA SER A 408 -10.36 -5.91 21.95
C SER A 408 -11.30 -5.07 21.08
N ARG A 409 -12.30 -4.45 21.70
CA ARG A 409 -13.19 -3.48 21.04
C ARG A 409 -12.44 -2.20 20.65
N ILE A 410 -11.43 -1.83 21.42
CA ILE A 410 -10.62 -0.63 21.16
C ILE A 410 -9.82 -0.82 19.88
N ASN A 411 -9.27 -2.01 19.62
CA ASN A 411 -8.59 -2.31 18.37
C ASN A 411 -9.53 -2.19 17.15
N HIS A 412 -10.75 -2.70 17.26
CA HIS A 412 -11.79 -2.54 16.24
C HIS A 412 -12.09 -1.05 15.97
N LEU A 413 -12.32 -0.26 17.02
CA LEU A 413 -12.54 1.19 16.88
C LEU A 413 -11.33 1.89 16.27
N GLY A 414 -10.12 1.46 16.62
CA GLY A 414 -8.87 1.94 16.00
C GLY A 414 -8.84 1.70 14.49
N LYS A 415 -9.25 0.51 14.04
CA LYS A 415 -9.35 0.19 12.61
C LYS A 415 -10.38 1.07 11.89
N LEU A 416 -11.55 1.27 12.46
CA LEU A 416 -12.57 2.16 11.87
C LEU A 416 -12.09 3.62 11.81
N ALA A 417 -11.44 4.11 12.88
CA ALA A 417 -10.86 5.45 12.93
C ALA A 417 -9.74 5.65 11.89
N PHE A 418 -9.08 4.56 11.47
CA PHE A 418 -8.01 4.62 10.48
C PHE A 418 -8.46 5.20 9.14
N ARG A 419 -9.73 5.06 8.73
CA ARG A 419 -10.27 5.72 7.52
C ARG A 419 -10.13 7.24 7.60
N TRP A 420 -10.45 7.83 8.75
CA TRP A 420 -10.29 9.27 8.94
C TRP A 420 -8.80 9.67 8.96
N ILE A 421 -7.96 8.90 9.66
CA ILE A 421 -6.49 9.11 9.71
C ILE A 421 -5.91 9.03 8.30
N TYR A 422 -6.32 8.05 7.52
CA TYR A 422 -5.88 7.86 6.14
C TYR A 422 -6.12 9.10 5.28
N TRP A 423 -7.37 9.56 5.21
CA TRP A 423 -7.76 10.67 4.36
C TRP A 423 -7.22 12.03 4.81
N ASN A 424 -7.09 12.26 6.11
CA ASN A 424 -6.80 13.58 6.64
C ASN A 424 -5.35 13.78 7.07
N LEU A 425 -4.64 12.72 7.41
CA LEU A 425 -3.28 12.78 7.91
C LEU A 425 -2.29 12.03 7.03
N LEU A 426 -2.55 10.75 6.78
CA LEU A 426 -1.59 9.85 6.17
C LEU A 426 -1.25 10.26 4.72
N ILE A 427 -2.23 10.25 3.81
CA ILE A 427 -1.97 10.54 2.39
C ILE A 427 -1.61 12.00 2.14
N THR A 428 -1.99 12.93 3.02
CA THR A 428 -1.60 14.35 2.97
C THR A 428 -0.20 14.61 3.51
N GLY A 429 0.53 13.56 3.89
CA GLY A 429 1.89 13.65 4.41
C GLY A 429 1.99 14.45 5.72
N ARG A 430 0.91 14.52 6.52
CA ARG A 430 0.92 15.14 7.84
C ARG A 430 1.60 14.21 8.84
N TRP A 431 2.10 14.80 9.94
CA TRP A 431 2.72 14.04 11.00
C TRP A 431 1.70 13.18 11.75
N ILE A 432 2.08 11.91 12.03
CA ILE A 432 1.34 10.97 12.86
C ILE A 432 2.26 10.57 14.02
N PRO A 433 1.79 10.52 15.28
CA PRO A 433 2.62 10.26 16.46
C PRO A 433 2.98 8.77 16.62
N ILE A 434 3.40 8.14 15.55
CA ILE A 434 3.89 6.75 15.52
C ILE A 434 5.27 6.78 14.86
N PRO A 435 6.32 6.27 15.53
CA PRO A 435 7.67 6.24 14.97
C PRO A 435 7.73 5.40 13.69
N ALA A 436 8.52 5.84 12.71
CA ALA A 436 8.75 5.09 11.46
C ALA A 436 9.51 3.78 11.71
N LEU A 437 10.41 3.75 12.69
CA LEU A 437 11.08 2.53 13.15
C LEU A 437 10.29 1.89 14.29
N MET A 438 10.26 0.56 14.32
CA MET A 438 9.54 -0.18 15.35
C MET A 438 10.16 0.04 16.74
N SER A 439 9.30 0.29 17.72
CA SER A 439 9.69 0.40 19.13
C SER A 439 9.33 -0.87 19.89
N MET A 440 10.23 -1.30 20.80
CA MET A 440 9.94 -2.38 21.75
C MET A 440 9.13 -1.90 22.98
N ALA A 441 8.85 -0.61 23.08
CA ALA A 441 8.07 -0.06 24.18
C ALA A 441 6.67 -0.68 24.23
N GLY A 442 6.28 -1.17 25.39
CA GLY A 442 4.97 -1.80 25.61
C GLY A 442 4.83 -3.25 25.15
N LYS A 443 5.85 -3.83 24.51
CA LYS A 443 5.87 -5.24 24.10
C LYS A 443 6.42 -6.13 25.21
N ASN A 444 5.78 -7.28 25.37
CA ASN A 444 6.29 -8.33 26.28
C ASN A 444 7.42 -9.07 25.56
N GLN A 445 8.59 -9.12 26.16
CA GLN A 445 9.67 -9.96 25.64
C GLN A 445 9.26 -11.43 25.73
N VAL A 446 9.43 -12.19 24.67
CA VAL A 446 9.40 -13.65 24.75
C VAL A 446 10.57 -14.08 25.62
N PRO A 447 10.36 -14.87 26.68
CA PRO A 447 11.47 -15.46 27.42
C PRO A 447 12.36 -16.17 26.39
N GLN A 448 13.61 -15.73 26.25
CA GLN A 448 14.58 -16.49 25.47
C GLN A 448 14.62 -17.91 26.07
N ARG A 449 14.18 -18.91 25.29
CA ARG A 449 14.52 -20.29 25.61
C ARG A 449 16.05 -20.30 25.68
N LYS A 450 16.61 -20.46 26.88
CA LYS A 450 18.01 -20.83 27.03
C LYS A 450 18.17 -22.08 26.15
N GLU A 451 18.96 -21.97 25.11
CA GLU A 451 19.49 -23.16 24.44
C GLU A 451 20.16 -23.96 25.54
N VAL A 452 19.54 -25.05 25.92
CA VAL A 452 20.19 -26.08 26.73
C VAL A 452 21.22 -26.65 25.77
N GLU A 453 22.47 -26.20 25.92
CA GLU A 453 23.62 -26.87 25.34
C GLU A 453 23.48 -28.33 25.75
N ALA A 454 23.06 -29.17 24.83
CA ALA A 454 23.14 -30.59 24.95
C ALA A 454 24.65 -30.94 24.89
N ASN A 455 25.30 -30.89 26.02
CA ASN A 455 26.52 -31.66 26.24
C ASN A 455 26.15 -33.14 26.07
N ALA A 456 26.20 -33.60 24.82
CA ALA A 456 26.29 -35.02 24.51
C ALA A 456 27.76 -35.35 24.34
N SER A 457 28.45 -35.59 25.45
CA SER A 457 29.54 -36.52 25.51
C SER A 457 28.94 -37.96 25.42
N TYR A 458 29.11 -38.59 24.26
CA TYR A 458 29.48 -40.01 24.11
C TYR A 458 29.82 -40.26 22.65
#